data_d6779631e631475de932a0b72d51fb9b
#
_entry.id   d6779631e631475de932a0b72d51fb9b
#
_cell.length_a   1.000
_cell.length_b   1.000
_cell.length_c   1.000
_cell.angle_alpha   90.00
_cell.angle_beta   90.00
_cell.angle_gamma   90.00
#
_symmetry.space_group_name_H-M   'P 1'
#
loop_
_entity.id
_entity.type
_entity.pdbx_description
1 polymer ?
#
loop_
_entity_poly.entity_id
_entity_poly.type
_entity_poly.pdbx_seq_one_letter_code
_entity_poly.pdbx_strand_id
1 'polypeptide(L)'
;MVGKQAPTTISLEGIVNLAPDLVVASAFMAPPGQGGLVDRLASLGIPVVFSDVASNADAPQAGPIDTLRRHVRLWGEILDARDRAAAYLAFVDAHLAEVARRLAGAAPVTTYLEVQSTVDDCCWAAGKQVWGELLALAGGQPLPGVTAPWFQKLQREYLLATPHDVYIASGGGWAS
;
A
#
# COMPACT_ATOMS: atom_id res chain seq x y z
N MET A 1 -20.47 1.96 -13.14
CA MET A 1 -19.76 1.88 -11.83
C MET A 1 -20.36 0.71 -11.05
N VAL A 2 -19.57 -0.26 -10.66
CA VAL A 2 -20.04 -1.55 -10.13
C VAL A 2 -20.22 -1.55 -8.60
N GLY A 3 -19.87 -0.48 -7.94
CA GLY A 3 -19.99 -0.28 -6.49
C GLY A 3 -19.29 0.98 -6.02
N LYS A 4 -19.47 1.31 -4.74
CA LYS A 4 -18.71 2.32 -4.02
C LYS A 4 -17.56 1.63 -3.25
N GLN A 5 -16.65 2.39 -2.67
CA GLN A 5 -15.49 1.85 -1.94
C GLN A 5 -15.86 1.19 -0.59
N ALA A 6 -16.84 0.28 -0.60
CA ALA A 6 -17.20 -0.53 0.56
C ALA A 6 -17.59 -1.94 0.11
N PRO A 7 -17.17 -2.99 0.85
CA PRO A 7 -17.45 -4.39 0.49
C PRO A 7 -18.92 -4.69 0.24
N THR A 8 -19.80 -4.04 1.00
CA THR A 8 -21.26 -4.22 0.93
C THR A 8 -21.92 -3.57 -0.28
N THR A 9 -21.19 -2.80 -1.08
CA THR A 9 -21.73 -2.08 -2.25
C THR A 9 -21.34 -2.71 -3.58
N ILE A 10 -20.57 -3.80 -3.56
CA ILE A 10 -20.14 -4.48 -4.79
C ILE A 10 -21.31 -5.32 -5.31
N SER A 11 -21.72 -5.02 -6.55
CA SER A 11 -22.80 -5.76 -7.22
C SER A 11 -22.24 -6.92 -8.05
N LEU A 12 -22.55 -8.15 -7.65
CA LEU A 12 -22.21 -9.33 -8.44
C LEU A 12 -22.83 -9.27 -9.85
N GLU A 13 -24.11 -8.90 -9.94
CA GLU A 13 -24.80 -8.75 -11.22
C GLU A 13 -24.10 -7.70 -12.12
N GLY A 14 -23.70 -6.58 -11.53
CA GLY A 14 -22.93 -5.54 -12.24
C GLY A 14 -21.59 -6.06 -12.78
N ILE A 15 -20.90 -6.94 -12.04
CA ILE A 15 -19.66 -7.57 -12.50
C ILE A 15 -19.94 -8.54 -13.63
N VAL A 16 -20.91 -9.43 -13.45
CA VAL A 16 -21.26 -10.46 -14.44
C VAL A 16 -21.71 -9.83 -15.76
N ASN A 17 -22.47 -8.74 -15.72
CA ASN A 17 -22.92 -8.00 -16.91
C ASN A 17 -21.76 -7.38 -17.71
N LEU A 18 -20.59 -7.19 -17.11
CA LEU A 18 -19.39 -6.75 -17.81
C LEU A 18 -18.69 -7.89 -18.56
N ALA A 19 -19.12 -9.14 -18.34
CA ALA A 19 -18.52 -10.35 -18.91
C ALA A 19 -16.97 -10.36 -18.82
N PRO A 20 -16.37 -10.18 -17.63
CA PRO A 20 -14.94 -10.08 -17.49
C PRO A 20 -14.26 -11.45 -17.63
N ASP A 21 -13.09 -11.49 -18.27
CA ASP A 21 -12.24 -12.67 -18.31
C ASP A 21 -11.52 -12.92 -16.98
N LEU A 22 -11.35 -11.86 -16.18
CA LEU A 22 -10.66 -11.87 -14.90
C LEU A 22 -11.19 -10.75 -14.01
N VAL A 23 -11.39 -11.04 -12.72
CA VAL A 23 -11.67 -10.03 -11.71
C VAL A 23 -10.45 -9.84 -10.81
N VAL A 24 -10.04 -8.59 -10.62
CA VAL A 24 -9.00 -8.24 -9.64
C VAL A 24 -9.68 -7.66 -8.42
N ALA A 25 -9.44 -8.26 -7.28
CA ALA A 25 -10.02 -7.85 -6.01
C ALA A 25 -8.93 -7.58 -4.97
N SER A 26 -9.22 -6.68 -4.03
CA SER A 26 -8.46 -6.57 -2.79
C SER A 26 -9.00 -7.58 -1.78
N ALA A 27 -8.12 -8.21 -1.01
CA ALA A 27 -8.53 -9.09 0.08
C ALA A 27 -9.40 -8.37 1.13
N PHE A 28 -9.21 -7.05 1.29
CA PHE A 28 -10.07 -6.21 2.13
C PHE A 28 -11.50 -6.11 1.59
N MET A 29 -11.66 -6.02 0.26
CA MET A 29 -12.97 -5.84 -0.38
C MET A 29 -13.72 -7.16 -0.59
N ALA A 30 -13.00 -8.27 -0.66
CA ALA A 30 -13.55 -9.59 -0.94
C ALA A 30 -12.78 -10.67 -0.16
N PRO A 31 -12.90 -10.69 1.19
CA PRO A 31 -12.17 -11.68 1.99
C PRO A 31 -12.56 -13.09 1.54
N PRO A 32 -11.58 -13.97 1.32
CA PRO A 32 -11.85 -15.35 0.91
C PRO A 32 -12.54 -16.14 2.03
N GLY A 33 -13.35 -17.13 1.66
CA GLY A 33 -13.91 -18.10 2.60
C GLY A 33 -15.15 -17.64 3.38
N GLN A 34 -15.79 -16.54 2.99
CA GLN A 34 -17.01 -16.07 3.64
C GLN A 34 -18.30 -16.33 2.80
N GLY A 35 -18.27 -17.29 1.86
CA GLY A 35 -19.42 -17.58 0.98
C GLY A 35 -19.85 -16.38 0.14
N GLY A 36 -18.93 -15.47 -0.10
CA GLY A 36 -19.20 -14.15 -0.64
C GLY A 36 -19.02 -14.05 -2.14
N LEU A 37 -18.66 -12.86 -2.57
CA LEU A 37 -18.49 -12.49 -3.97
C LEU A 37 -17.54 -13.42 -4.73
N VAL A 38 -16.43 -13.82 -4.11
CA VAL A 38 -15.37 -14.65 -4.74
C VAL A 38 -15.90 -16.04 -5.09
N ASP A 39 -16.57 -16.70 -4.13
CA ASP A 39 -17.12 -18.04 -4.35
C ASP A 39 -18.20 -18.04 -5.44
N ARG A 40 -19.00 -16.97 -5.48
CA ARG A 40 -20.05 -16.79 -6.50
C ARG A 40 -19.45 -16.53 -7.88
N LEU A 41 -18.40 -15.73 -7.99
CA LEU A 41 -17.69 -15.52 -9.26
C LEU A 41 -17.02 -16.80 -9.73
N ALA A 42 -16.38 -17.56 -8.82
CA ALA A 42 -15.78 -18.85 -9.13
C ALA A 42 -16.82 -19.86 -9.65
N SER A 43 -18.02 -19.91 -9.04
CA SER A 43 -19.11 -20.78 -9.50
C SER A 43 -19.63 -20.43 -10.90
N LEU A 44 -19.40 -19.20 -11.35
CA LEU A 44 -19.73 -18.70 -12.69
C LEU A 44 -18.56 -18.86 -13.68
N GLY A 45 -17.45 -19.47 -13.25
CA GLY A 45 -16.27 -19.64 -14.08
C GLY A 45 -15.42 -18.36 -14.25
N ILE A 46 -15.68 -17.33 -13.47
CA ILE A 46 -14.94 -16.06 -13.53
C ILE A 46 -13.78 -16.12 -12.51
N PRO A 47 -12.53 -16.19 -12.95
CA PRO A 47 -11.38 -16.25 -12.06
C PRO A 47 -11.20 -14.92 -11.30
N VAL A 48 -10.74 -15.02 -10.04
CA VAL A 48 -10.43 -13.87 -9.20
C VAL A 48 -8.98 -13.91 -8.79
N VAL A 49 -8.26 -12.81 -8.98
CA VAL A 49 -6.91 -12.60 -8.47
C VAL A 49 -6.95 -11.53 -7.40
N PHE A 50 -6.33 -11.82 -6.27
CA PHE A 50 -6.17 -10.82 -5.23
C PHE A 50 -4.91 -10.01 -5.46
N SER A 51 -5.08 -8.69 -5.57
CA SER A 51 -3.96 -7.79 -5.38
C SER A 51 -3.68 -7.77 -3.88
N ASP A 52 -2.58 -8.36 -3.49
CA ASP A 52 -2.10 -8.36 -2.10
C ASP A 52 -1.71 -6.94 -1.66
N VAL A 53 -2.64 -6.05 -1.62
CA VAL A 53 -2.45 -4.85 -0.81
C VAL A 53 -2.76 -5.31 0.60
N ALA A 54 -1.74 -5.74 1.29
CA ALA A 54 -1.86 -6.30 2.60
C ALA A 54 -2.46 -5.28 3.57
N SER A 55 -3.72 -5.43 3.82
CA SER A 55 -4.38 -4.85 4.98
C SER A 55 -4.60 -5.89 6.07
N ASN A 56 -4.09 -7.11 5.91
CA ASN A 56 -4.24 -8.16 6.89
C ASN A 56 -3.07 -8.15 7.86
N ALA A 57 -3.38 -7.87 9.12
CA ALA A 57 -2.43 -7.90 10.22
C ALA A 57 -1.74 -9.27 10.41
N ASP A 58 -2.28 -10.33 9.84
CA ASP A 58 -1.86 -11.72 10.05
C ASP A 58 -1.01 -12.30 8.90
N ALA A 59 -0.81 -11.58 7.81
CA ALA A 59 0.03 -12.08 6.72
C ALA A 59 1.50 -11.71 6.96
N PRO A 60 2.45 -12.66 6.83
CA PRO A 60 3.86 -12.32 6.85
C PRO A 60 4.15 -11.35 5.72
N GLN A 61 4.50 -10.12 6.08
CA GLN A 61 4.66 -9.02 5.17
C GLN A 61 6.07 -9.06 4.59
N ALA A 62 6.18 -9.40 3.32
CA ALA A 62 7.38 -9.04 2.59
C ALA A 62 7.50 -7.51 2.55
N GLY A 63 8.72 -7.00 2.55
CA GLY A 63 8.94 -5.55 2.41
C GLY A 63 8.25 -4.97 1.17
N PRO A 64 8.03 -3.65 1.13
CA PRO A 64 7.23 -3.00 0.08
C PRO A 64 7.83 -3.23 -1.33
N ILE A 65 9.14 -3.27 -1.44
CA ILE A 65 9.82 -3.49 -2.73
C ILE A 65 9.69 -4.95 -3.18
N ASP A 66 9.78 -5.92 -2.28
CA ASP A 66 9.60 -7.32 -2.62
C ASP A 66 8.15 -7.63 -2.98
N THR A 67 7.22 -6.98 -2.31
CA THR A 67 5.79 -7.03 -2.67
C THR A 67 5.57 -6.46 -4.07
N LEU A 68 6.14 -5.29 -4.39
CA LEU A 68 6.08 -4.71 -5.72
C LEU A 68 6.65 -5.67 -6.78
N ARG A 69 7.85 -6.23 -6.54
CA ARG A 69 8.49 -7.18 -7.47
C ARG A 69 7.61 -8.39 -7.75
N ARG A 70 7.01 -8.95 -6.71
CA ARG A 70 6.09 -10.09 -6.82
C ARG A 70 4.86 -9.74 -7.65
N HIS A 71 4.23 -8.59 -7.39
CA HIS A 71 3.07 -8.12 -8.14
C HIS A 71 3.38 -7.86 -9.61
N VAL A 72 4.48 -7.17 -9.90
CA VAL A 72 4.87 -6.89 -11.28
C VAL A 72 5.12 -8.18 -12.06
N ARG A 73 5.77 -9.19 -11.44
CA ARG A 73 5.94 -10.50 -12.08
C ARG A 73 4.60 -11.20 -12.30
N LEU A 74 3.73 -11.23 -11.29
CA LEU A 74 2.40 -11.82 -11.40
C LEU A 74 1.61 -11.21 -12.57
N TRP A 75 1.58 -9.89 -12.66
CA TRP A 75 0.91 -9.20 -13.75
C TRP A 75 1.58 -9.45 -15.10
N GLY A 76 2.90 -9.56 -15.12
CA GLY A 76 3.64 -9.97 -16.32
C GLY A 76 3.22 -11.35 -16.82
N GLU A 77 2.96 -12.30 -15.91
CA GLU A 77 2.46 -13.63 -16.28
C GLU A 77 1.00 -13.58 -16.74
N ILE A 78 0.11 -12.95 -15.99
CA ILE A 78 -1.33 -12.89 -16.30
C ILE A 78 -1.60 -12.21 -17.65
N LEU A 79 -0.85 -11.15 -17.95
CA LEU A 79 -1.04 -10.34 -19.15
C LEU A 79 -0.13 -10.73 -20.33
N ASP A 80 0.61 -11.83 -20.20
CA ASP A 80 1.63 -12.26 -21.16
C ASP A 80 2.61 -11.12 -21.55
N ALA A 81 3.07 -10.38 -20.54
CA ALA A 81 3.90 -9.20 -20.67
C ALA A 81 5.21 -9.31 -19.86
N ARG A 82 5.82 -10.50 -19.81
CA ARG A 82 7.00 -10.81 -18.99
C ARG A 82 8.17 -9.88 -19.27
N ASP A 83 8.44 -9.60 -20.53
CA ASP A 83 9.55 -8.71 -20.92
C ASP A 83 9.33 -7.28 -20.42
N ARG A 84 8.10 -6.79 -20.47
CA ARG A 84 7.74 -5.47 -19.93
C ARG A 84 7.86 -5.45 -18.41
N ALA A 85 7.42 -6.51 -17.74
CA ALA A 85 7.58 -6.66 -16.31
C ALA A 85 9.06 -6.66 -15.90
N ALA A 86 9.91 -7.40 -16.61
CA ALA A 86 11.35 -7.43 -16.38
C ALA A 86 11.99 -6.04 -16.59
N ALA A 87 11.65 -5.35 -17.67
CA ALA A 87 12.16 -4.01 -17.95
C ALA A 87 11.74 -3.00 -16.87
N TYR A 88 10.48 -3.07 -16.40
CA TYR A 88 10.00 -2.23 -15.30
C TYR A 88 10.74 -2.49 -13.99
N LEU A 89 10.98 -3.77 -13.66
CA LEU A 89 11.75 -4.12 -12.46
C LEU A 89 13.20 -3.66 -12.55
N ALA A 90 13.84 -3.77 -13.71
CA ALA A 90 15.19 -3.24 -13.92
C ALA A 90 15.23 -1.70 -13.73
N PHE A 91 14.21 -0.99 -14.21
CA PHE A 91 14.05 0.44 -13.98
C PHE A 91 13.94 0.76 -12.46
N VAL A 92 13.09 0.03 -11.72
CA VAL A 92 12.94 0.20 -10.28
C VAL A 92 14.27 -0.04 -9.56
N ASP A 93 14.94 -1.16 -9.87
CA ASP A 93 16.20 -1.53 -9.23
C ASP A 93 17.32 -0.51 -9.50
N ALA A 94 17.39 0.04 -10.70
CA ALA A 94 18.35 1.09 -11.03
C ALA A 94 18.11 2.37 -10.22
N HIS A 95 16.85 2.77 -10.02
CA HIS A 95 16.50 3.94 -9.21
C HIS A 95 16.78 3.72 -7.71
N LEU A 96 16.47 2.54 -7.18
CA LEU A 96 16.78 2.19 -5.80
C LEU A 96 18.30 2.19 -5.56
N ALA A 97 19.09 1.65 -6.50
CA ALA A 97 20.54 1.69 -6.42
C ALA A 97 21.10 3.12 -6.45
N GLU A 98 20.51 3.99 -7.27
CA GLU A 98 20.91 5.41 -7.32
C GLU A 98 20.58 6.13 -6.01
N VAL A 99 19.40 5.91 -5.42
CA VAL A 99 19.04 6.45 -4.11
C VAL A 99 20.02 5.96 -3.05
N ALA A 100 20.28 4.65 -2.98
CA ALA A 100 21.22 4.07 -2.03
C ALA A 100 22.64 4.67 -2.18
N ARG A 101 23.09 4.90 -3.41
CA ARG A 101 24.37 5.55 -3.70
C ARG A 101 24.44 6.98 -3.19
N ARG A 102 23.37 7.76 -3.34
CA ARG A 102 23.29 9.16 -2.86
C ARG A 102 23.24 9.23 -1.34
N LEU A 103 22.65 8.23 -0.70
CA LEU A 103 22.54 8.16 0.76
C LEU A 103 23.75 7.53 1.43
N ALA A 104 24.74 7.05 0.69
CA ALA A 104 25.92 6.41 1.25
C ALA A 104 26.66 7.35 2.21
N GLY A 105 26.73 6.97 3.48
CA GLY A 105 27.35 7.78 4.53
C GLY A 105 26.47 8.92 5.11
N ALA A 106 25.27 9.12 4.62
CA ALA A 106 24.34 10.08 5.22
C ALA A 106 23.73 9.51 6.50
N ALA A 107 23.60 10.36 7.53
CA ALA A 107 22.83 10.00 8.72
C ALA A 107 21.31 10.02 8.38
N PRO A 108 20.53 9.07 8.91
CA PRO A 108 19.07 9.11 8.75
C PRO A 108 18.47 10.38 9.36
N VAL A 109 17.47 10.95 8.70
CA VAL A 109 16.75 12.13 9.19
C VAL A 109 15.44 11.71 9.87
N THR A 110 15.15 12.34 11.02
CA THR A 110 13.90 12.08 11.73
C THR A 110 12.73 12.67 10.96
N THR A 111 11.80 11.83 10.58
CA THR A 111 10.71 12.19 9.67
C THR A 111 9.35 11.92 10.29
N TYR A 112 8.49 12.94 10.27
CA TYR A 112 7.07 12.75 10.47
C TYR A 112 6.40 12.62 9.10
N LEU A 113 5.92 11.41 8.78
CA LEU A 113 5.10 11.15 7.61
C LEU A 113 3.64 11.07 8.03
N GLU A 114 2.88 12.07 7.64
CA GLU A 114 1.45 12.15 7.93
C GLU A 114 0.63 11.49 6.84
N VAL A 115 -0.30 10.65 7.26
CA VAL A 115 -1.24 9.94 6.38
C VAL A 115 -2.66 10.12 6.90
N GLN A 116 -3.62 10.29 6.01
CA GLN A 116 -5.06 10.32 6.33
C GLN A 116 -5.51 11.42 7.31
N SER A 117 -4.69 12.38 7.64
CA SER A 117 -5.08 13.47 8.54
C SER A 117 -6.03 14.44 7.84
N THR A 118 -6.95 14.97 8.64
CA THR A 118 -7.83 16.08 8.29
C THR A 118 -7.67 17.18 9.32
N VAL A 119 -8.27 18.36 9.09
CA VAL A 119 -8.23 19.46 10.05
C VAL A 119 -8.78 19.05 11.41
N ASP A 120 -9.86 18.26 11.42
CA ASP A 120 -10.54 17.82 12.64
C ASP A 120 -9.99 16.53 13.21
N ASP A 121 -9.30 15.71 12.42
CA ASP A 121 -8.72 14.42 12.81
C ASP A 121 -7.24 14.36 12.43
N CYS A 122 -6.44 15.14 13.11
CA CYS A 122 -4.97 15.10 13.06
C CYS A 122 -4.49 13.94 13.95
N CYS A 123 -3.47 13.53 13.82
CA CYS A 123 -2.09 13.47 13.50
C CYS A 123 -1.76 12.01 13.29
N TRP A 124 -2.19 11.45 12.19
CA TRP A 124 -2.01 10.05 11.85
C TRP A 124 -0.63 9.85 11.23
N ALA A 125 0.28 9.31 12.02
CA ALA A 125 1.61 8.95 11.55
C ALA A 125 1.57 7.65 10.74
N ALA A 126 2.34 7.61 9.68
CA ALA A 126 2.66 6.38 8.97
C ALA A 126 3.44 5.43 9.86
N GLY A 127 3.06 4.16 9.86
CA GLY A 127 3.65 3.12 10.72
C GLY A 127 5.00 2.60 10.24
N LYS A 128 5.53 1.64 11.01
CA LYS A 128 6.89 1.12 10.80
C LYS A 128 7.05 0.16 9.63
N GLN A 129 6.00 -0.53 9.21
CA GLN A 129 6.09 -1.51 8.13
C GLN A 129 6.22 -0.81 6.77
N VAL A 130 5.29 -0.92 5.86
CA VAL A 130 5.41 -0.42 4.49
C VAL A 130 5.98 0.99 4.42
N TRP A 131 5.42 1.93 5.19
CA TRP A 131 5.84 3.33 5.16
C TRP A 131 7.20 3.57 5.80
N GLY A 132 7.44 2.94 6.96
CA GLY A 132 8.72 3.05 7.65
C GLY A 132 9.88 2.43 6.87
N GLU A 133 9.63 1.33 6.15
CA GLU A 133 10.61 0.72 5.27
C GLU A 133 10.89 1.59 4.04
N LEU A 134 9.85 2.22 3.45
CA LEU A 134 10.05 3.19 2.37
C LEU A 134 10.79 4.43 2.83
N LEU A 135 10.49 4.93 4.03
CA LEU A 135 11.27 6.02 4.63
C LEU A 135 12.74 5.65 4.82
N ALA A 136 13.01 4.44 5.32
CA ALA A 136 14.38 3.97 5.50
C ALA A 136 15.14 3.89 4.17
N LEU A 137 14.50 3.41 3.11
CA LEU A 137 15.08 3.40 1.77
C LEU A 137 15.38 4.83 1.25
N ALA A 138 14.62 5.81 1.70
CA ALA A 138 14.81 7.22 1.36
C ALA A 138 15.73 7.97 2.32
N GLY A 139 16.35 7.29 3.30
CA GLY A 139 17.23 7.89 4.30
C GLY A 139 16.51 8.53 5.48
N GLY A 140 15.20 8.29 5.63
CA GLY A 140 14.43 8.77 6.77
C GLY A 140 14.23 7.70 7.85
N GLN A 141 13.81 8.14 9.02
CA GLN A 141 13.33 7.27 10.09
C GLN A 141 12.06 7.85 10.70
N PRO A 142 11.08 7.03 11.06
CA PRO A 142 9.86 7.49 11.72
C PRO A 142 10.18 8.14 13.07
N LEU A 143 9.26 8.99 13.59
CA LEU A 143 9.35 9.52 14.93
C LEU A 143 9.50 8.39 15.99
N PRO A 144 10.28 8.60 17.06
CA PRO A 144 10.56 7.56 18.07
C PRO A 144 9.30 6.92 18.67
N GLY A 145 8.23 7.67 18.84
CA GLY A 145 6.95 7.19 19.39
C GLY A 145 6.09 6.39 18.41
N VAL A 146 6.47 6.30 17.13
CA VAL A 146 5.74 5.48 16.15
C VAL A 146 6.14 4.03 16.31
N THR A 147 5.23 3.21 16.82
CA THR A 147 5.45 1.78 17.09
C THR A 147 4.52 0.87 16.31
N ALA A 148 3.35 1.37 15.90
CA ALA A 148 2.37 0.61 15.14
C ALA A 148 2.90 0.19 13.75
N PRO A 149 2.43 -0.97 13.23
CA PRO A 149 2.86 -1.43 11.91
C PRO A 149 2.38 -0.53 10.76
N TRP A 150 1.12 -0.09 10.79
CA TRP A 150 0.49 0.60 9.65
C TRP A 150 0.31 2.10 9.88
N PHE A 151 -0.51 2.46 10.86
CA PHE A 151 -0.85 3.84 11.18
C PHE A 151 -0.96 3.99 12.70
N GLN A 152 -0.55 5.15 13.19
CA GLN A 152 -0.65 5.47 14.61
C GLN A 152 -1.14 6.90 14.78
N LYS A 153 -2.24 7.06 15.51
CA LYS A 153 -2.66 8.40 15.93
C LYS A 153 -1.75 8.88 17.05
N LEU A 154 -1.10 10.00 16.83
CA LEU A 154 -0.26 10.68 17.81
C LEU A 154 -1.07 11.80 18.50
N GLN A 155 -0.70 12.12 19.73
CA GLN A 155 -1.22 13.31 20.38
C GLN A 155 -0.57 14.54 19.75
N ARG A 156 -1.33 15.60 19.57
CA ARG A 156 -0.84 16.85 18.96
C ARG A 156 0.32 17.44 19.76
N GLU A 157 0.20 17.39 21.08
CA GLU A 157 1.22 17.86 22.02
C GLU A 157 2.52 17.07 21.89
N TYR A 158 2.42 15.75 21.68
CA TYR A 158 3.59 14.91 21.42
C TYR A 158 4.31 15.33 20.13
N LEU A 159 3.55 15.55 19.06
CA LEU A 159 4.11 15.95 17.77
C LEU A 159 4.83 17.31 17.86
N LEU A 160 4.20 18.27 18.55
CA LEU A 160 4.77 19.61 18.76
C LEU A 160 6.03 19.58 19.64
N ALA A 161 6.09 18.65 20.60
CA ALA A 161 7.20 18.51 21.53
C ALA A 161 8.34 17.63 20.98
N THR A 162 8.09 16.84 19.91
CA THR A 162 9.08 15.90 19.38
C THR A 162 9.81 16.51 18.19
N PRO A 163 11.10 16.79 18.31
CA PRO A 163 11.90 17.31 17.20
C PRO A 163 11.89 16.35 16.00
N HIS A 164 11.73 16.89 14.82
CA HIS A 164 11.83 16.17 13.57
C HIS A 164 12.43 17.08 12.49
N ASP A 165 13.20 16.49 11.59
CA ASP A 165 13.92 17.22 10.55
C ASP A 165 13.04 17.46 9.33
N VAL A 166 12.14 16.52 9.04
CA VAL A 166 11.30 16.53 7.86
C VAL A 166 9.85 16.20 8.22
N TYR A 167 8.94 17.00 7.68
CA TYR A 167 7.52 16.74 7.71
C TYR A 167 7.01 16.46 6.29
N ILE A 168 6.42 15.31 6.07
CA ILE A 168 5.81 14.90 4.80
C ILE A 168 4.31 14.76 5.01
N ALA A 169 3.52 15.58 4.34
CA ALA A 169 2.07 15.49 4.34
C ALA A 169 1.56 14.77 3.09
N SER A 170 0.73 13.76 3.26
CA SER A 170 -0.02 13.19 2.14
C SER A 170 -1.23 14.09 1.82
N GLY A 171 -1.36 14.49 0.57
CA GLY A 171 -2.15 15.59 0.01
C GLY A 171 -3.64 15.80 0.39
N GLY A 172 -4.17 15.15 1.42
CA GLY A 172 -5.54 15.36 1.89
C GLY A 172 -5.70 16.46 2.95
N GLY A 173 -4.63 16.84 3.64
CA GLY A 173 -4.68 17.76 4.79
C GLY A 173 -4.41 19.23 4.47
N TRP A 174 -4.02 19.57 3.25
CA TRP A 174 -3.60 20.92 2.87
C TRP A 174 -4.59 21.68 2.00
N ALA A 175 -5.76 21.12 1.75
CA ALA A 175 -6.79 21.70 0.90
C ALA A 175 -7.84 22.54 1.66
N SER A 176 -7.47 23.10 2.80
CA SER A 176 -8.33 24.01 3.55
C SER A 176 -7.65 25.31 3.90
#